data_4b706370cb794d5d14bb7d0a887ebf38
#
_entry.id   4b706370cb794d5d14bb7d0a887ebf38
#
_cell.length_a   1.000
_cell.length_b   1.000
_cell.length_c   1.000
_cell.angle_alpha   90.00
_cell.angle_beta   90.00
_cell.angle_gamma   90.00
#
_symmetry.space_group_name_H-M   'P 1'
#
loop_
_entity.id
_entity.type
_entity.pdbx_description
1 polymer ?
#
loop_
_entity_poly.entity_id
_entity_poly.type
_entity_poly.pdbx_seq_one_letter_code
_entity_poly.pdbx_strand_id
1 'polypeptide(L)'
;MASRQVFAARKNVEGDITALCNSNETWSPRYKNNAIIDIETGEHSYYVLISGIKVNIRVLDDPIKGKYLRTDPDQTNRNNLDMLPDC
;
A
#
# COMPACT_ATOMS: atom_id res chain seq x y z
N MET A 1 -4.06 -16.44 -5.30
CA MET A 1 -3.94 -14.98 -5.13
C MET A 1 -4.88 -14.51 -4.04
N ALA A 2 -4.38 -13.77 -3.07
CA ALA A 2 -5.18 -13.22 -2.00
C ALA A 2 -5.31 -11.69 -2.16
N SER A 3 -6.49 -11.18 -1.82
CA SER A 3 -6.73 -9.74 -1.76
C SER A 3 -6.66 -9.33 -0.29
N ARG A 4 -5.69 -8.47 0.07
CA ARG A 4 -5.38 -8.13 1.45
C ARG A 4 -5.76 -6.69 1.75
N GLN A 5 -6.60 -6.50 2.77
CA GLN A 5 -7.01 -5.16 3.18
C GLN A 5 -5.95 -4.54 4.08
N VAL A 6 -5.63 -3.26 3.83
CA VAL A 6 -4.65 -2.50 4.60
C VAL A 6 -5.40 -1.47 5.43
N PHE A 7 -5.16 -1.46 6.75
CA PHE A 7 -5.78 -0.51 7.69
C PHE A 7 -4.83 0.59 8.12
N ALA A 8 -3.53 0.35 8.05
CA ALA A 8 -2.52 1.30 8.51
C ALA A 8 -1.27 1.14 7.67
N ALA A 9 -0.43 2.15 7.68
CA ALA A 9 0.82 2.13 6.92
C ALA A 9 1.94 2.73 7.74
N ARG A 10 3.15 2.19 7.59
CA ARG A 10 4.35 2.76 8.19
C ARG A 10 5.02 3.65 7.17
N LYS A 11 5.42 4.84 7.59
CA LYS A 11 6.07 5.83 6.73
C LYS A 11 7.41 6.21 7.33
N ASN A 12 8.36 6.57 6.44
CA ASN A 12 9.63 7.14 6.90
C ASN A 12 9.51 8.65 7.07
N VAL A 13 10.64 9.30 7.42
CA VAL A 13 10.65 10.75 7.66
C VAL A 13 10.31 11.57 6.42
N GLU A 14 10.47 10.99 5.23
CA GLU A 14 10.16 11.66 3.98
C GLU A 14 8.70 11.45 3.54
N GLY A 15 7.95 10.66 4.28
CA GLY A 15 6.56 10.36 3.98
C GLY A 15 6.36 9.19 3.03
N ASP A 16 7.41 8.47 2.67
CA ASP A 16 7.32 7.30 1.80
C ASP A 16 6.80 6.10 2.60
N ILE A 17 5.94 5.30 1.98
CA ILE A 17 5.40 4.08 2.60
C ILE A 17 6.50 3.04 2.70
N THR A 18 6.73 2.53 3.91
CA THR A 18 7.73 1.49 4.17
C THR A 18 7.12 0.16 4.54
N ALA A 19 5.88 0.13 4.99
CA ALA A 19 5.17 -1.11 5.32
C ALA A 19 3.67 -0.91 5.27
N LEU A 20 2.94 -2.02 5.03
CA LEU A 20 1.49 -2.08 5.04
C LEU A 20 1.07 -2.94 6.23
N CYS A 21 0.04 -2.50 6.96
CA CYS A 21 -0.35 -3.14 8.20
C CYS A 21 -1.85 -3.46 8.26
N ASN A 22 -2.14 -4.60 8.87
CA ASN A 22 -3.49 -4.98 9.28
C ASN A 22 -3.33 -5.88 10.50
N SER A 23 -3.64 -5.34 11.69
CA SER A 23 -3.40 -6.02 12.96
C SER A 23 -4.20 -7.32 13.11
N ASN A 24 -5.22 -7.53 12.29
CA ASN A 24 -6.02 -8.76 12.31
C ASN A 24 -5.42 -9.87 11.46
N GLU A 25 -4.32 -9.62 10.76
CA GLU A 25 -3.75 -10.57 9.81
C GLU A 25 -2.34 -10.96 10.19
N THR A 26 -1.99 -12.21 9.91
CA THR A 26 -0.66 -12.75 10.24
C THR A 26 0.44 -12.23 9.31
N TRP A 27 0.08 -11.77 8.11
CA TRP A 27 1.06 -11.23 7.15
C TRP A 27 1.57 -9.84 7.56
N SER A 28 0.87 -9.17 8.46
CA SER A 28 1.20 -7.81 8.90
C SER A 28 2.31 -7.81 9.95
N PRO A 29 3.24 -6.85 9.91
CA PRO A 29 3.42 -5.85 8.85
C PRO A 29 4.06 -6.45 7.61
N ARG A 30 3.66 -5.96 6.45
CA ARG A 30 4.27 -6.39 5.19
C ARG A 30 5.14 -5.26 4.66
N TYR A 31 6.44 -5.47 4.65
CA TYR A 31 7.39 -4.44 4.25
C TYR A 31 7.28 -4.12 2.77
N LYS A 32 7.62 -2.89 2.41
CA LYS A 32 7.42 -2.36 1.06
C LYS A 32 7.97 -3.29 -0.03
N ASN A 33 9.21 -3.75 0.11
CA ASN A 33 9.82 -4.58 -0.92
C ASN A 33 9.07 -5.89 -1.13
N ASN A 34 8.60 -6.49 -0.06
CA ASN A 34 7.83 -7.74 -0.14
C ASN A 34 6.45 -7.50 -0.75
N ALA A 35 5.80 -6.40 -0.39
CA ALA A 35 4.50 -6.04 -0.97
C ALA A 35 4.63 -5.77 -2.48
N ILE A 36 5.71 -5.10 -2.89
CA ILE A 36 5.99 -4.85 -4.31
C ILE A 36 6.13 -6.18 -5.06
N ILE A 37 6.90 -7.12 -4.53
CA ILE A 37 7.07 -8.43 -5.14
C ILE A 37 5.72 -9.16 -5.25
N ASP A 38 4.91 -9.13 -4.20
CA ASP A 38 3.59 -9.76 -4.19
C ASP A 38 2.69 -9.22 -5.31
N ILE A 39 2.68 -7.90 -5.49
CA ILE A 39 1.85 -7.26 -6.50
C ILE A 39 2.38 -7.57 -7.90
N GLU A 40 3.69 -7.46 -8.10
CA GLU A 40 4.29 -7.65 -9.42
C GLU A 40 4.21 -9.09 -9.91
N THR A 41 4.29 -10.06 -8.98
CA THR A 41 4.18 -11.48 -9.33
C THR A 41 2.75 -11.97 -9.40
N GLY A 42 1.79 -11.17 -8.90
CA GLY A 42 0.39 -11.58 -8.83
C GLY A 42 0.06 -12.54 -7.69
N GLU A 43 1.00 -12.77 -6.77
CA GLU A 43 0.77 -13.64 -5.63
C GLU A 43 -0.31 -13.10 -4.70
N HIS A 44 -0.26 -11.78 -4.43
CA HIS A 44 -1.22 -11.10 -3.58
C HIS A 44 -1.48 -9.71 -4.11
N SER A 45 -2.67 -9.19 -3.83
CA SER A 45 -2.99 -7.79 -4.06
C SER A 45 -3.32 -7.12 -2.73
N TYR A 46 -3.19 -5.81 -2.68
CA TYR A 46 -3.45 -5.01 -1.49
C TYR A 46 -4.40 -3.88 -1.83
N TYR A 47 -5.28 -3.53 -0.89
CA TYR A 47 -6.24 -2.46 -1.09
C TYR A 47 -6.57 -1.76 0.22
N VAL A 48 -7.13 -0.57 0.11
CA VAL A 48 -7.69 0.18 1.23
C VAL A 48 -9.17 0.44 0.95
N LEU A 49 -9.95 0.62 2.01
CA LEU A 49 -11.34 1.05 1.89
C LEU A 49 -11.43 2.52 2.28
N ILE A 50 -11.90 3.35 1.35
CA ILE A 50 -12.09 4.77 1.57
C ILE A 50 -13.57 5.08 1.36
N SER A 51 -14.26 5.45 2.43
CA SER A 51 -15.71 5.71 2.40
C SER A 51 -16.49 4.55 1.76
N GLY A 52 -16.09 3.31 2.08
CA GLY A 52 -16.73 2.11 1.56
C GLY A 52 -16.30 1.71 0.16
N ILE A 53 -15.41 2.46 -0.48
CA ILE A 53 -14.92 2.18 -1.83
C ILE A 53 -13.56 1.49 -1.75
N LYS A 54 -13.44 0.36 -2.44
CA LYS A 54 -12.19 -0.38 -2.53
C LYS A 54 -11.25 0.32 -3.51
N VAL A 55 -10.07 0.71 -3.01
CA VAL A 55 -9.04 1.36 -3.81
C VAL A 55 -7.79 0.48 -3.78
N ASN A 56 -7.34 0.02 -4.93
CA ASN A 56 -6.20 -0.88 -5.02
C ASN A 56 -4.89 -0.13 -4.81
N ILE A 57 -3.93 -0.83 -4.19
CA ILE A 57 -2.57 -0.33 -4.03
C ILE A 57 -1.75 -0.82 -5.23
N ARG A 58 -1.02 0.08 -5.86
CA ARG A 58 -0.21 -0.20 -7.05
C ARG A 58 1.26 0.06 -6.79
N VAL A 59 2.10 -0.54 -7.62
CA VAL A 59 3.54 -0.28 -7.65
C VAL A 59 3.81 0.69 -8.79
N LEU A 60 4.46 1.80 -8.47
CA LEU A 60 4.92 2.78 -9.45
C LEU A 60 6.44 2.82 -9.43
N ASP A 61 7.03 3.13 -10.56
CA ASP A 61 8.47 3.20 -10.72
C ASP A 61 8.90 4.64 -10.96
N ASP A 62 9.66 5.18 -10.00
CA ASP A 62 10.21 6.53 -10.09
C ASP A 62 11.66 6.42 -10.54
N PRO A 63 12.08 7.14 -11.60
CA PRO A 63 13.45 7.03 -12.10
C PRO A 63 14.53 7.45 -11.10
N ILE A 64 14.16 8.24 -10.08
CA ILE A 64 15.10 8.70 -9.07
C ILE A 64 15.00 7.88 -7.78
N LYS A 65 13.76 7.64 -7.32
CA LYS A 65 13.52 6.99 -6.02
C LYS A 65 13.38 5.46 -6.10
N GLY A 66 13.19 4.92 -7.30
CA GLY A 66 12.87 3.52 -7.50
C GLY A 66 11.39 3.21 -7.31
N LYS A 67 11.07 1.96 -7.06
CA LYS A 67 9.68 1.53 -6.94
C LYS A 67 9.06 1.95 -5.62
N TYR A 68 7.80 2.36 -5.66
CA TYR A 68 7.06 2.77 -4.47
C TYR A 68 5.60 2.34 -4.56
N LEU A 69 4.92 2.36 -3.42
CA LEU A 69 3.52 1.97 -3.32
C LEU A 69 2.62 3.21 -3.31
N ARG A 70 1.52 3.10 -4.03
CA ARG A 70 0.51 4.15 -4.12
C ARG A 70 -0.85 3.52 -4.37
N THR A 71 -1.91 4.18 -3.89
CA THR A 71 -3.26 3.78 -4.27
C THR A 71 -3.57 4.24 -5.69
N ASP A 72 -4.51 3.53 -6.35
CA ASP A 72 -5.01 3.98 -7.64
C ASP A 72 -5.51 5.41 -7.52
N PRO A 73 -5.22 6.27 -8.52
CA PRO A 73 -5.75 7.62 -8.50
C PRO A 73 -7.27 7.59 -8.49
N ASP A 74 -7.87 8.33 -7.56
CA ASP A 74 -9.28 8.62 -7.60
C ASP A 74 -9.49 10.00 -8.24
N GLN A 75 -10.67 10.58 -8.05
CA GLN A 75 -10.98 11.88 -8.64
C GLN A 75 -10.09 13.00 -8.11
N THR A 76 -9.41 12.81 -6.99
CA THR A 76 -8.57 13.83 -6.37
C THR A 76 -7.09 13.64 -6.66
N ASN A 77 -6.69 12.54 -7.30
CA ASN A 77 -5.29 12.16 -7.54
C ASN A 77 -4.47 12.04 -6.24
N ARG A 78 -5.15 11.85 -5.13
CA ARG A 78 -4.50 11.77 -3.82
C ARG A 78 -4.03 10.34 -3.56
N ASN A 79 -2.84 10.20 -2.98
CA ASN A 79 -2.39 8.91 -2.49
C ASN A 79 -3.11 8.63 -1.15
N ASN A 80 -4.09 7.74 -1.18
CA ASN A 80 -4.90 7.44 0.00
C ASN A 80 -4.10 6.76 1.12
N LEU A 81 -2.92 6.20 0.83
CA LEU A 81 -2.05 5.65 1.85
C LEU A 81 -1.55 6.72 2.83
N ASP A 82 -1.44 7.97 2.38
CA ASP A 82 -1.02 9.07 3.25
C ASP A 82 -2.03 9.39 4.34
N MET A 83 -3.27 8.97 4.15
CA MET A 83 -4.35 9.24 5.10
C MET A 83 -4.53 8.12 6.13
N LEU A 84 -3.81 7.01 5.98
CA LEU A 84 -3.91 5.91 6.93
C LEU A 84 -3.15 6.22 8.21
N PRO A 85 -3.61 5.69 9.36
CA PRO A 85 -2.83 5.82 10.59
C PRO A 85 -1.50 5.10 10.48
N ASP A 86 -0.55 5.53 11.29
CA ASP A 86 0.76 4.88 11.35
C ASP A 86 0.65 3.56 12.11
N CYS A 87 1.50 2.62 11.76
CA CYS A 87 1.56 1.34 12.48
C CYS A 87 2.96 1.01 13.01
#